data_a5083d9f234a8ef9e5c45f943a8a57a2
#
_entry.id   a5083d9f234a8ef9e5c45f943a8a57a2
#
_cell.length_a   1.000
_cell.length_b   1.000
_cell.length_c   1.000
_cell.angle_alpha   90.00
_cell.angle_beta   90.00
_cell.angle_gamma   90.00
#
_symmetry.space_group_name_H-M   'P 1'
#
loop_
_entity.id
_entity.type
_entity.pdbx_description
1 polymer ?
#
loop_
_entity_poly.entity_id
_entity_poly.type
_entity_poly.pdbx_seq_one_letter_code
_entity_poly.pdbx_strand_id
1 'polypeptide(L)' 'MANVNIKLTRSLIGCKKDQIATANSLGLRKIGDTTCQPDNVQTKGKVAKIIHLIEVSEA' A
#
# COMPACT_ATOMS: atom_id res chain seq x y z
N MET A 1 -5.29 -17.48 -8.49
CA MET A 1 -4.53 -16.85 -7.43
C MET A 1 -5.14 -15.50 -7.09
N ALA A 2 -5.21 -15.21 -5.81
CA ALA A 2 -5.87 -13.99 -5.37
C ALA A 2 -4.95 -12.78 -5.56
N ASN A 3 -5.52 -11.69 -6.01
CA ASN A 3 -4.87 -10.40 -6.05
C ASN A 3 -5.57 -9.48 -5.06
N VAL A 4 -4.87 -8.45 -4.64
CA VAL A 4 -5.45 -7.45 -3.74
C VAL A 4 -5.34 -6.07 -4.38
N ASN A 5 -6.37 -5.27 -4.21
CA ASN A 5 -6.36 -3.87 -4.59
C ASN A 5 -5.99 -3.04 -3.36
N ILE A 6 -5.02 -2.18 -3.53
CA ILE A 6 -4.53 -1.32 -2.46
C ILE A 6 -4.78 0.11 -2.86
N LYS A 7 -5.47 0.86 -2.00
CA LYS A 7 -5.77 2.27 -2.26
C LYS A 7 -5.17 3.12 -1.14
N LEU A 8 -4.45 4.15 -1.52
CA LEU A 8 -3.89 5.08 -0.56
C LEU A 8 -4.99 6.06 -0.14
N THR A 9 -5.40 5.96 1.12
CA THR A 9 -6.48 6.79 1.65
C THR A 9 -5.98 7.97 2.46
N ARG A 10 -4.72 7.94 2.88
CA ARG A 10 -4.12 9.02 3.67
C ARG A 10 -2.84 9.50 3.03
N SER A 11 -2.50 10.77 3.29
CA SER A 11 -1.28 11.37 2.77
C SER A 11 -0.04 10.73 3.37
N LEU A 12 1.02 10.65 2.57
CA LEU A 12 2.33 10.20 3.03
C LEU A 12 3.12 11.32 3.69
N ILE A 13 2.62 12.55 3.65
CA ILE A 13 3.29 13.70 4.27
C ILE A 13 3.34 13.49 5.79
N GLY A 14 4.52 13.62 6.37
CA GLY A 14 4.72 13.38 7.78
C GLY A 14 4.97 11.94 8.17
N CYS A 15 4.91 11.03 7.21
CA CYS A 15 5.20 9.62 7.47
C CYS A 15 6.71 9.38 7.51
N LYS A 16 7.10 8.29 8.15
CA LYS A 16 8.50 7.89 8.19
C LYS A 16 8.98 7.53 6.80
N LYS A 17 10.28 7.69 6.57
CA LYS A 17 10.87 7.37 5.26
C LYS A 17 10.62 5.92 4.87
N ASP A 18 10.67 4.99 5.82
CA ASP A 18 10.41 3.58 5.54
C ASP A 18 8.99 3.36 5.04
N GLN A 19 8.03 4.06 5.63
CA GLN A 19 6.63 3.98 5.21
C GLN A 19 6.45 4.55 3.80
N ILE A 20 7.07 5.68 3.53
CA ILE A 20 7.02 6.30 2.21
C ILE A 20 7.64 5.39 1.17
N ALA A 21 8.80 4.82 1.47
CA ALA A 21 9.48 3.90 0.55
C ALA A 21 8.62 2.65 0.29
N THR A 22 7.97 2.14 1.32
CA THR A 22 7.09 0.98 1.19
C THR A 22 5.92 1.30 0.27
N ALA A 23 5.27 2.44 0.47
CA ALA A 23 4.16 2.85 -0.38
C ALA A 23 4.61 3.06 -1.83
N ASN A 24 5.78 3.67 -2.02
CA ASN A 24 6.33 3.89 -3.36
C ASN A 24 6.62 2.56 -4.06
N SER A 25 7.10 1.56 -3.32
CA SER A 25 7.39 0.25 -3.91
C SER A 25 6.10 -0.46 -4.33
N LEU A 26 4.97 -0.11 -3.72
CA LEU A 26 3.66 -0.62 -4.11
C LEU A 26 3.04 0.22 -5.23
N GLY A 27 3.64 1.35 -5.58
CA GLY A 27 3.10 2.23 -6.60
C GLY A 27 2.17 3.31 -6.08
N LEU A 28 2.09 3.47 -4.76
CA LEU A 28 1.22 4.45 -4.14
C LEU A 28 2.03 5.69 -3.77
N ARG A 29 1.69 6.83 -4.35
CA ARG A 29 2.46 8.06 -4.14
C ARG A 29 1.63 9.19 -3.57
N LYS A 30 0.33 9.21 -3.88
CA LYS A 30 -0.57 10.27 -3.42
C LYS A 30 -1.94 9.70 -3.10
N ILE A 31 -2.72 10.47 -2.39
CA ILE A 31 -4.07 10.06 -2.01
C ILE A 31 -4.89 9.76 -3.25
N GLY A 32 -5.61 8.65 -3.21
CA GLY A 32 -6.44 8.21 -4.31
C GLY A 32 -5.75 7.25 -5.27
N ASP A 33 -4.44 7.09 -5.16
CA ASP A 33 -3.74 6.11 -5.99
C ASP A 33 -4.18 4.70 -5.60
N THR A 34 -4.40 3.88 -6.62
CA THR A 34 -4.75 2.48 -6.42
C THR A 34 -3.76 1.61 -7.19
N THR A 35 -3.54 0.43 -6.66
CA THR A 35 -2.69 -0.54 -7.32
C THR A 35 -3.21 -1.94 -7.06
N CYS A 36 -2.97 -2.83 -8.02
CA CYS A 36 -3.32 -4.24 -7.89
C CYS A 36 -2.02 -5.02 -7.71
N GLN A 37 -1.93 -5.74 -6.61
CA GLN A 37 -0.73 -6.51 -6.28
C GLN A 37 -1.10 -7.96 -6.03
N PRO A 38 -0.18 -8.89 -6.29
CA PRO A 38 -0.43 -10.28 -5.96
C PRO A 38 -0.49 -10.47 -4.45
N ASP A 39 -1.35 -11.37 -4.03
CA ASP A 39 -1.50 -11.70 -2.62
C ASP A 39 -0.39 -12.68 -2.22
N ASN A 40 0.75 -12.15 -1.83
CA ASN A 40 1.89 -12.95 -1.39
C ASN A 40 2.48 -12.40 -0.10
N VAL A 41 3.45 -13.12 0.46
CA VAL A 41 4.06 -12.75 1.73
C VAL A 41 4.73 -11.39 1.67
N GLN A 42 5.39 -11.08 0.56
CA GLN A 42 6.07 -9.80 0.39
C GLN A 42 5.09 -8.64 0.39
N THR A 43 4.01 -8.79 -0.36
CA THR A 43 2.96 -7.76 -0.41
C THR A 43 2.31 -7.57 0.95
N LYS A 44 2.01 -8.68 1.65
CA LYS A 44 1.43 -8.61 2.98
C LYS A 44 2.35 -7.89 3.96
N GLY A 45 3.64 -8.15 3.89
CA GLY A 45 4.62 -7.48 4.74
C GLY A 45 4.66 -5.97 4.50
N LYS A 46 4.61 -5.55 3.24
CA LYS A 46 4.57 -4.15 2.88
C LYS A 46 3.28 -3.49 3.33
N VAL A 47 2.16 -4.15 3.10
CA VAL A 47 0.85 -3.64 3.50
C VAL A 47 0.78 -3.45 5.01
N ALA A 48 1.31 -4.41 5.78
CA ALA A 48 1.27 -4.33 7.23
C ALA A 48 2.00 -3.09 7.78
N LYS A 49 3.04 -2.65 7.09
CA LYS A 49 3.78 -1.46 7.52
C LYS A 49 2.99 -0.16 7.38
N ILE A 50 2.08 -0.12 6.42
CA ILE A 50 1.33 1.09 6.09
C ILE A 50 -0.17 0.87 6.12
N ILE A 51 -0.62 -0.17 6.82
CA ILE A 51 -2.05 -0.53 6.84
C ILE A 51 -2.92 0.62 7.35
N HIS A 52 -2.38 1.46 8.20
CA HIS A 52 -3.11 2.61 8.73
C HIS A 52 -3.25 3.75 7.71
N LEU A 53 -2.55 3.66 6.59
CA LEU A 53 -2.56 4.69 5.54
C LEU A 53 -3.33 4.25 4.30
N ILE A 54 -3.65 2.98 4.20
CA ILE A 54 -4.21 2.41 2.99
C ILE A 54 -5.47 1.61 3.30
N GLU A 55 -6.21 1.34 2.24
CA GLU A 55 -7.35 0.44 2.28
C GLU A 55 -7.05 -0.73 1.33
N VAL A 56 -7.24 -1.93 1.82
CA VAL A 56 -6.98 -3.15 1.04
C VAL A 56 -8.30 -3.85 0.79
N SER A 57 -8.51 -4.24 -0.47
CA SER A 57 -9.69 -5.00 -0.84
C SER A 57 -9.28 -6.11 -1.80
N GLU A 58 -10.07 -7.15 -1.86
CA GLU A 58 -9.82 -8.23 -2.79
C GLU A 58 -10.18 -7.80 -4.21
N ALA A 59 -9.34 -8.21 -5.13
CA ALA A 59 -9.56 -7.93 -6.54
C ALA A 59 -10.55 -8.92 -7.15
#